data_a207a3da31c96590165693798c5eec33
#
_entry.id   a207a3da31c96590165693798c5eec33
#
_cell.length_a   1.000
_cell.length_b   1.000
_cell.length_c   1.000
_cell.angle_alpha   90.00
_cell.angle_beta   90.00
_cell.angle_gamma   90.00
#
_symmetry.space_group_name_H-M   'P 1'
#
loop_
_entity.id
_entity.type
_entity.pdbx_description
1 polymer ?
#
loop_
_entity_poly.entity_id
_entity_poly.type
_entity_poly.pdbx_seq_one_letter_code
_entity_poly.pdbx_strand_id
1 'polypeptide(L)'
;MATMQLIIRMICAEARINDHLVRTGKLPHSEGPKLSKTVHKLTDAPIYVDDTPASTVLEIRAKARRLKAEKGIGLIIIDYLQLMTGPAKAESREREISHISRSLKSLAKELNIPVMALAQLNRAVEARSDKRPQLSDLRESGSIEQDADVVMFLNRPEYYGMEKDENGESWEGVAEVIVGKQRNGPTGMVKLAFVKEYARFENLAHARQIEEFASLPAEEDII
;
A
#
# COMPACT_ATOMS: atom_id res chain seq x y z
N MET A 1 10.65 3.22 -7.77
CA MET A 1 11.49 3.12 -6.54
C MET A 1 12.46 1.98 -6.74
N ALA A 2 13.74 2.14 -6.41
CA ALA A 2 14.71 1.04 -6.56
C ALA A 2 14.39 -0.10 -5.57
N THR A 3 14.60 -1.35 -5.97
CA THR A 3 14.39 -2.55 -5.15
C THR A 3 14.99 -2.42 -3.75
N MET A 4 16.24 -1.91 -3.65
CA MET A 4 16.90 -1.74 -2.36
C MET A 4 16.13 -0.80 -1.41
N GLN A 5 15.55 0.28 -1.92
CA GLN A 5 14.76 1.21 -1.10
C GLN A 5 13.49 0.56 -0.58
N LEU A 6 12.83 -0.27 -1.40
CA LEU A 6 11.65 -1.02 -1.00
C LEU A 6 11.99 -2.02 0.11
N ILE A 7 13.07 -2.79 -0.07
CA ILE A 7 13.54 -3.77 0.92
C ILE A 7 13.85 -3.10 2.26
N ILE A 8 14.59 -1.97 2.27
CA ILE A 8 14.89 -1.24 3.50
C ILE A 8 13.59 -0.79 4.19
N ARG A 9 12.61 -0.26 3.46
CA ARG A 9 11.31 0.12 4.03
C ARG A 9 10.57 -1.06 4.62
N MET A 10 10.54 -2.20 3.94
CA MET A 10 9.91 -3.42 4.45
C MET A 10 10.57 -3.90 5.75
N ILE A 11 11.91 -3.91 5.79
CA ILE A 11 12.67 -4.27 6.99
C ILE A 11 12.34 -3.31 8.14
N CYS A 12 12.40 -2.00 7.89
CA CYS A 12 12.12 -0.98 8.90
C CYS A 12 10.69 -1.06 9.43
N ALA A 13 9.71 -1.23 8.54
CA ALA A 13 8.31 -1.38 8.92
C ALA A 13 8.07 -2.63 9.78
N GLU A 14 8.66 -3.77 9.40
CA GLU A 14 8.50 -5.03 10.13
C GLU A 14 9.28 -5.04 11.45
N ALA A 15 10.47 -4.44 11.48
CA ALA A 15 11.28 -4.30 12.68
C ALA A 15 10.79 -3.20 13.63
N ARG A 16 9.86 -2.32 13.20
CA ARG A 16 9.47 -1.10 13.92
C ARG A 16 10.69 -0.21 14.24
N ILE A 17 11.50 0.03 13.23
CA ILE A 17 12.70 0.85 13.30
C ILE A 17 12.52 2.03 12.36
N ASN A 18 12.90 3.23 12.83
CA ASN A 18 12.83 4.43 12.00
C ASN A 18 13.77 4.32 10.80
N ASP A 19 13.21 4.39 9.58
CA ASP A 19 13.95 4.22 8.33
C ASP A 19 15.02 5.31 8.13
N HIS A 20 14.79 6.50 8.66
CA HIS A 20 15.76 7.60 8.62
C HIS A 20 17.04 7.24 9.38
N LEU A 21 16.93 6.59 10.54
CA LEU A 21 18.10 6.17 11.33
C LEU A 21 18.93 5.12 10.58
N VAL A 22 18.27 4.19 9.91
CA VAL A 22 18.94 3.17 9.10
C VAL A 22 19.66 3.81 7.91
N ARG A 23 18.98 4.69 7.16
CA ARG A 23 19.53 5.33 5.97
C ARG A 23 20.68 6.31 6.27
N THR A 24 20.66 6.92 7.45
CA THR A 24 21.71 7.85 7.88
C THR A 24 22.87 7.20 8.65
N GLY A 25 22.78 5.87 8.89
CA GLY A 25 23.79 5.14 9.67
C GLY A 25 23.80 5.50 11.16
N LYS A 26 22.72 6.11 11.66
CA LYS A 26 22.59 6.55 13.07
C LYS A 26 21.78 5.56 13.92
N LEU A 27 21.66 4.32 13.47
CA LEU A 27 20.94 3.29 14.20
C LEU A 27 21.68 2.96 15.52
N PRO A 28 21.02 3.00 16.69
CA PRO A 28 21.59 2.56 17.95
C PRO A 28 22.00 1.09 17.90
N HIS A 29 23.13 0.73 18.49
CA HIS A 29 23.63 -0.64 18.53
C HIS A 29 22.62 -1.62 19.16
N SER A 30 21.80 -1.17 20.10
CA SER A 30 20.74 -1.94 20.75
C SER A 30 19.67 -2.44 19.78
N GLU A 31 19.44 -1.76 18.65
CA GLU A 31 18.46 -2.15 17.62
C GLU A 31 19.03 -3.16 16.60
N GLY A 32 20.33 -3.39 16.61
CA GLY A 32 20.99 -4.32 15.68
C GLY A 32 20.44 -5.74 15.68
N PRO A 33 20.24 -6.37 16.84
CA PRO A 33 19.67 -7.72 16.93
C PRO A 33 18.24 -7.81 16.34
N LYS A 34 17.42 -6.77 16.57
CA LYS A 34 16.05 -6.68 16.06
C LYS A 34 16.04 -6.56 14.53
N LEU A 35 16.93 -5.73 13.98
CA LEU A 35 17.12 -5.59 12.55
C LEU A 35 17.55 -6.92 11.92
N SER A 36 18.57 -7.59 12.49
CA SER A 36 19.07 -8.88 12.00
C SER A 36 17.99 -9.94 11.98
N LYS A 37 17.22 -10.08 13.07
CA LYS A 37 16.10 -11.03 13.14
C LYS A 37 15.07 -10.77 12.03
N THR A 38 14.76 -9.50 11.77
CA THR A 38 13.80 -9.13 10.73
C THR A 38 14.33 -9.42 9.33
N VAL A 39 15.62 -9.19 9.08
CA VAL A 39 16.26 -9.53 7.80
C VAL A 39 16.14 -11.04 7.55
N HIS A 40 16.44 -11.89 8.52
CA HIS A 40 16.26 -13.34 8.37
C HIS A 40 14.81 -13.70 8.05
N LYS A 41 13.84 -13.15 8.78
CA LYS A 41 12.42 -13.39 8.53
C LYS A 41 12.00 -13.03 7.10
N LEU A 42 12.45 -11.90 6.59
CA LEU A 42 12.09 -11.44 5.25
C LEU A 42 12.87 -12.16 4.14
N THR A 43 14.08 -12.66 4.43
CA THR A 43 14.86 -13.47 3.49
C THR A 43 14.15 -14.79 3.19
N ASP A 44 13.51 -15.40 4.19
CA ASP A 44 12.77 -16.65 4.04
C ASP A 44 11.35 -16.45 3.48
N ALA A 45 10.87 -15.20 3.42
CA ALA A 45 9.55 -14.90 2.90
C ALA A 45 9.51 -15.03 1.37
N PRO A 46 8.45 -15.63 0.78
CA PRO A 46 8.33 -15.79 -0.67
C PRO A 46 7.93 -14.48 -1.37
N ILE A 47 8.76 -13.45 -1.22
CA ILE A 47 8.57 -12.11 -1.80
C ILE A 47 9.55 -11.93 -2.94
N TYR A 48 9.03 -11.67 -4.14
CA TYR A 48 9.80 -11.47 -5.37
C TYR A 48 9.56 -10.05 -5.85
N VAL A 49 10.62 -9.26 -5.98
CA VAL A 49 10.55 -7.85 -6.42
C VAL A 49 11.11 -7.73 -7.83
N ASP A 50 10.36 -7.05 -8.68
CA ASP A 50 10.77 -6.69 -10.05
C ASP A 50 10.68 -5.18 -10.20
N ASP A 51 11.80 -4.51 -10.37
CA ASP A 51 11.90 -3.06 -10.55
C ASP A 51 12.17 -2.65 -12.01
N THR A 52 11.87 -3.53 -12.97
CA THR A 52 11.97 -3.21 -14.39
C THR A 52 11.07 -2.02 -14.73
N PRO A 53 11.64 -0.90 -15.21
CA PRO A 53 10.86 0.29 -15.53
C PRO A 53 9.96 0.07 -16.74
N ALA A 54 8.82 0.75 -16.78
CA ALA A 54 7.91 0.79 -17.92
C ALA A 54 7.49 -0.58 -18.47
N SER A 55 7.34 -1.58 -17.58
CA SER A 55 6.97 -2.94 -17.97
C SER A 55 5.62 -2.97 -18.70
N THR A 56 5.57 -3.76 -19.77
CA THR A 56 4.32 -4.05 -20.48
C THR A 56 3.54 -5.16 -19.78
N VAL A 57 2.22 -5.23 -20.01
CA VAL A 57 1.40 -6.35 -19.48
C VAL A 57 1.91 -7.70 -19.98
N LEU A 58 2.45 -7.78 -21.20
CA LEU A 58 2.99 -9.02 -21.75
C LEU A 58 4.22 -9.51 -20.98
N GLU A 59 5.13 -8.61 -20.64
CA GLU A 59 6.30 -8.93 -19.81
C GLU A 59 5.91 -9.38 -18.41
N ILE A 60 4.99 -8.64 -17.76
CA ILE A 60 4.45 -9.03 -16.45
C ILE A 60 3.81 -10.42 -16.51
N ARG A 61 3.01 -10.68 -17.56
CA ARG A 61 2.37 -11.99 -17.77
C ARG A 61 3.38 -13.12 -17.91
N ALA A 62 4.46 -12.92 -18.69
CA ALA A 62 5.51 -13.92 -18.86
C ALA A 62 6.25 -14.22 -17.54
N LYS A 63 6.64 -13.16 -16.81
CA LYS A 63 7.28 -13.27 -15.49
C LYS A 63 6.37 -13.94 -14.45
N ALA A 64 5.10 -13.52 -14.39
CA ALA A 64 4.12 -14.05 -13.47
C ALA A 64 3.81 -15.55 -13.71
N ARG A 65 3.67 -15.97 -14.97
CA ARG A 65 3.49 -17.38 -15.33
C ARG A 65 4.66 -18.23 -14.84
N ARG A 66 5.90 -17.77 -15.10
CA ARG A 66 7.10 -18.46 -14.64
C ARG A 66 7.14 -18.58 -13.12
N LEU A 67 6.95 -17.45 -12.40
CA LEU A 67 6.94 -17.46 -10.94
C LEU A 67 5.78 -18.30 -10.36
N LYS A 68 4.62 -18.33 -11.02
CA LYS A 68 3.52 -19.20 -10.60
C LYS A 68 3.87 -20.67 -10.74
N ALA A 69 4.51 -21.05 -11.85
CA ALA A 69 4.91 -22.45 -12.09
C ALA A 69 6.07 -22.88 -11.18
N GLU A 70 7.08 -22.03 -10.99
CA GLU A 70 8.30 -22.39 -10.26
C GLU A 70 8.18 -22.21 -8.74
N LYS A 71 7.44 -21.20 -8.29
CA LYS A 71 7.40 -20.72 -6.90
C LYS A 71 6.01 -20.74 -6.28
N GLY A 72 4.95 -20.97 -7.07
CA GLY A 72 3.59 -21.04 -6.56
C GLY A 72 3.04 -19.71 -6.03
N ILE A 73 3.47 -18.56 -6.57
CA ILE A 73 3.01 -17.24 -6.08
C ILE A 73 1.49 -17.20 -5.93
N GLY A 74 1.01 -16.53 -4.87
CA GLY A 74 -0.39 -16.40 -4.53
C GLY A 74 -0.99 -15.00 -4.74
N LEU A 75 -0.17 -13.98 -5.05
CA LEU A 75 -0.58 -12.59 -5.22
C LEU A 75 0.40 -11.88 -6.15
N ILE A 76 -0.12 -10.98 -6.99
CA ILE A 76 0.67 -10.02 -7.75
C ILE A 76 0.30 -8.62 -7.29
N ILE A 77 1.30 -7.78 -6.99
CA ILE A 77 1.11 -6.37 -6.65
C ILE A 77 1.84 -5.52 -7.68
N ILE A 78 1.16 -4.51 -8.24
CA ILE A 78 1.69 -3.58 -9.23
C ILE A 78 1.66 -2.16 -8.66
N ASP A 79 2.83 -1.54 -8.53
CA ASP A 79 2.99 -0.16 -8.04
C ASP A 79 3.67 0.68 -9.15
N TYR A 80 2.92 1.45 -9.91
CA TYR A 80 1.49 1.67 -10.05
C TYR A 80 1.10 1.66 -11.54
N LEU A 81 -0.18 1.58 -11.86
CA LEU A 81 -0.68 1.37 -13.23
C LEU A 81 -0.16 2.41 -14.24
N GLN A 82 -0.03 3.66 -13.81
CA GLN A 82 0.39 4.76 -14.67
C GLN A 82 1.87 4.71 -15.07
N LEU A 83 2.69 3.81 -14.48
CA LEU A 83 4.06 3.55 -14.94
C LEU A 83 4.14 2.45 -16.00
N MET A 84 3.07 1.69 -16.18
CA MET A 84 3.04 0.63 -17.19
C MET A 84 2.93 1.20 -18.60
N THR A 85 3.49 0.46 -19.55
CA THR A 85 3.37 0.76 -20.99
C THR A 85 2.31 -0.14 -21.61
N GLY A 86 1.36 0.48 -22.28
CA GLY A 86 0.34 -0.18 -23.07
C GLY A 86 0.76 -0.40 -24.53
N PRO A 87 -0.19 -0.79 -25.38
CA PRO A 87 0.09 -0.97 -26.81
C PRO A 87 0.56 0.32 -27.46
N ALA A 88 1.56 0.25 -28.36
CA ALA A 88 2.17 1.39 -29.04
C ALA A 88 1.20 2.25 -29.90
N LYS A 89 -0.03 1.80 -30.13
CA LYS A 89 -1.07 2.49 -30.94
C LYS A 89 -2.27 2.95 -30.12
N ALA A 90 -2.13 3.13 -28.78
CA ALA A 90 -3.23 3.67 -27.99
C ALA A 90 -3.49 5.14 -28.38
N GLU A 91 -4.73 5.47 -28.75
CA GLU A 91 -5.13 6.82 -29.19
C GLU A 91 -5.11 7.86 -28.04
N SER A 92 -5.19 7.40 -26.79
CA SER A 92 -5.13 8.25 -25.60
C SER A 92 -4.61 7.46 -24.40
N ARG A 93 -4.10 8.18 -23.40
CA ARG A 93 -3.66 7.58 -22.13
C ARG A 93 -4.78 6.83 -21.42
N GLU A 94 -5.99 7.33 -21.46
CA GLU A 94 -7.18 6.69 -20.90
C GLU A 94 -7.43 5.31 -21.55
N ARG A 95 -7.35 5.21 -22.88
CA ARG A 95 -7.49 3.92 -23.59
C ARG A 95 -6.35 2.96 -23.28
N GLU A 96 -5.15 3.49 -23.11
CA GLU A 96 -3.99 2.69 -22.71
C GLU A 96 -4.21 2.05 -21.33
N ILE A 97 -4.60 2.84 -20.32
CA ILE A 97 -4.92 2.36 -18.97
C ILE A 97 -6.09 1.37 -19.01
N SER A 98 -7.10 1.62 -19.83
CA SER A 98 -8.22 0.70 -20.03
C SER A 98 -7.77 -0.66 -20.57
N HIS A 99 -6.86 -0.67 -21.53
CA HIS A 99 -6.28 -1.91 -22.06
C HIS A 99 -5.47 -2.65 -21.00
N ILE A 100 -4.64 -1.93 -20.25
CA ILE A 100 -3.84 -2.50 -19.14
C ILE A 100 -4.76 -3.13 -18.11
N SER A 101 -5.79 -2.43 -17.62
CA SER A 101 -6.74 -2.92 -16.63
C SER A 101 -7.39 -4.24 -17.05
N ARG A 102 -7.97 -4.29 -18.26
CA ARG A 102 -8.58 -5.53 -18.82
C ARG A 102 -7.59 -6.68 -18.92
N SER A 103 -6.36 -6.37 -19.33
CA SER A 103 -5.31 -7.38 -19.48
C SER A 103 -4.87 -7.95 -18.13
N LEU A 104 -4.78 -7.12 -17.10
CA LEU A 104 -4.50 -7.54 -15.72
C LEU A 104 -5.64 -8.38 -15.14
N LYS A 105 -6.89 -8.01 -15.43
CA LYS A 105 -8.05 -8.84 -15.09
C LYS A 105 -8.00 -10.21 -15.74
N SER A 106 -7.60 -10.27 -17.02
CA SER A 106 -7.41 -11.54 -17.73
C SER A 106 -6.29 -12.36 -17.12
N LEU A 107 -5.18 -11.73 -16.73
CA LEU A 107 -4.05 -12.37 -16.06
C LEU A 107 -4.45 -12.99 -14.71
N ALA A 108 -5.21 -12.25 -13.90
CA ALA A 108 -5.73 -12.76 -12.62
C ALA A 108 -6.57 -14.03 -12.80
N LYS A 109 -7.45 -14.04 -13.80
CA LYS A 109 -8.25 -15.22 -14.15
C LYS A 109 -7.42 -16.39 -14.65
N GLU A 110 -6.47 -16.11 -15.55
CA GLU A 110 -5.58 -17.12 -16.14
C GLU A 110 -4.75 -17.85 -15.09
N LEU A 111 -4.14 -17.09 -14.15
CA LEU A 111 -3.29 -17.65 -13.12
C LEU A 111 -4.05 -18.13 -11.88
N ASN A 112 -5.35 -17.81 -11.82
CA ASN A 112 -6.22 -18.05 -10.66
C ASN A 112 -5.61 -17.50 -9.35
N ILE A 113 -5.10 -16.25 -9.40
CA ILE A 113 -4.58 -15.52 -8.24
C ILE A 113 -5.04 -14.05 -8.31
N PRO A 114 -5.20 -13.38 -7.17
CA PRO A 114 -5.50 -11.96 -7.15
C PRO A 114 -4.35 -11.12 -7.74
N VAL A 115 -4.74 -10.06 -8.45
CA VAL A 115 -3.84 -9.00 -8.92
C VAL A 115 -4.30 -7.71 -8.26
N MET A 116 -3.45 -7.14 -7.42
CA MET A 116 -3.64 -5.83 -6.79
C MET A 116 -2.85 -4.80 -7.59
N ALA A 117 -3.53 -3.80 -8.11
CA ALA A 117 -2.89 -2.72 -8.85
C ALA A 117 -3.14 -1.40 -8.13
N LEU A 118 -2.08 -0.67 -7.81
CA LEU A 118 -2.16 0.66 -7.29
C LEU A 118 -2.44 1.64 -8.42
N ALA A 119 -3.25 2.64 -8.16
CA ALA A 119 -3.56 3.71 -9.10
C ALA A 119 -3.51 5.07 -8.43
N GLN A 120 -2.91 6.04 -9.08
CA GLN A 120 -2.93 7.41 -8.63
C GLN A 120 -4.30 8.03 -8.91
N LEU A 121 -4.85 8.75 -7.94
CA LEU A 121 -6.10 9.48 -8.09
C LEU A 121 -5.88 10.82 -8.79
N ASN A 122 -6.96 11.36 -9.38
CA ASN A 122 -6.96 12.71 -9.89
C ASN A 122 -6.79 13.71 -8.73
N ARG A 123 -5.96 14.74 -8.94
CA ARG A 123 -5.74 15.79 -7.93
C ARG A 123 -6.99 16.62 -7.60
N ALA A 124 -8.06 16.50 -8.36
CA ALA A 124 -9.34 17.13 -8.05
C ALA A 124 -9.89 16.74 -6.65
N VAL A 125 -9.49 15.59 -6.11
CA VAL A 125 -9.81 15.19 -4.73
C VAL A 125 -9.31 16.22 -3.70
N GLU A 126 -8.15 16.83 -3.94
CA GLU A 126 -7.54 17.80 -3.02
C GLU A 126 -8.29 19.13 -2.96
N ALA A 127 -9.08 19.44 -4.00
CA ALA A 127 -9.88 20.66 -4.09
C ALA A 127 -11.23 20.56 -3.33
N ARG A 128 -11.66 19.35 -2.95
CA ARG A 128 -12.88 19.15 -2.17
C ARG A 128 -12.65 19.49 -0.70
N SER A 129 -13.71 19.93 -0.03
CA SER A 129 -13.67 20.27 1.40
C SER A 129 -13.36 19.07 2.29
N ASP A 130 -13.90 17.89 1.96
CA ASP A 130 -13.71 16.64 2.68
C ASP A 130 -12.44 15.89 2.26
N LYS A 131 -11.85 16.25 1.10
CA LYS A 131 -10.67 15.61 0.50
C LYS A 131 -10.72 14.08 0.49
N ARG A 132 -11.94 13.53 0.56
CA ARG A 132 -12.17 12.10 0.66
C ARG A 132 -12.23 11.46 -0.72
N PRO A 133 -11.44 10.40 -0.98
CA PRO A 133 -11.43 9.72 -2.27
C PRO A 133 -12.76 9.08 -2.61
N GLN A 134 -13.14 9.14 -3.91
CA GLN A 134 -14.36 8.55 -4.45
C GLN A 134 -14.09 7.86 -5.79
N LEU A 135 -15.00 7.00 -6.25
CA LEU A 135 -14.87 6.30 -7.54
C LEU A 135 -14.72 7.27 -8.71
N SER A 136 -15.36 8.45 -8.64
CA SER A 136 -15.20 9.49 -9.66
C SER A 136 -13.79 10.04 -9.80
N ASP A 137 -12.92 9.86 -8.79
CA ASP A 137 -11.52 10.30 -8.83
C ASP A 137 -10.62 9.38 -9.64
N LEU A 138 -11.14 8.21 -10.02
CA LEU A 138 -10.54 7.28 -10.99
C LEU A 138 -10.86 7.67 -12.44
N ARG A 139 -11.37 8.85 -12.73
CA ARG A 139 -11.98 9.28 -14.01
C ARG A 139 -11.08 9.18 -15.24
N GLU A 140 -9.78 9.34 -15.12
CA GLU A 140 -8.86 9.07 -16.24
C GLU A 140 -8.75 7.57 -16.56
N SER A 141 -9.50 6.76 -15.83
CA SER A 141 -9.45 5.31 -15.83
C SER A 141 -10.83 4.70 -15.54
N GLY A 142 -11.91 5.23 -16.10
CA GLY A 142 -13.28 4.74 -15.88
C GLY A 142 -13.44 3.24 -16.09
N SER A 143 -12.55 2.64 -16.89
CA SER A 143 -12.47 1.20 -17.06
C SER A 143 -11.89 0.47 -15.84
N ILE A 144 -10.99 1.09 -15.04
CA ILE A 144 -10.48 0.45 -13.82
C ILE A 144 -11.63 0.15 -12.88
N GLU A 145 -12.54 1.11 -12.70
CA GLU A 145 -13.73 0.89 -11.87
C GLU A 145 -14.57 -0.28 -12.41
N GLN A 146 -14.77 -0.36 -13.73
CA GLN A 146 -15.59 -1.43 -14.32
C GLN A 146 -14.94 -2.81 -14.22
N ASP A 147 -13.63 -2.89 -14.45
CA ASP A 147 -12.87 -4.14 -14.50
C ASP A 147 -12.58 -4.72 -13.10
N ALA A 148 -12.32 -3.85 -12.11
CA ALA A 148 -11.99 -4.26 -10.76
C ALA A 148 -13.17 -4.94 -10.04
N ASP A 149 -12.89 -6.01 -9.29
CA ASP A 149 -13.87 -6.64 -8.40
C ASP A 149 -14.01 -5.89 -7.10
N VAL A 150 -12.89 -5.31 -6.63
CA VAL A 150 -12.82 -4.50 -5.43
C VAL A 150 -12.03 -3.22 -5.75
N VAL A 151 -12.52 -2.08 -5.29
CA VAL A 151 -11.81 -0.81 -5.30
C VAL A 151 -11.68 -0.33 -3.87
N MET A 152 -10.45 -0.14 -3.43
CA MET A 152 -10.14 0.39 -2.11
C MET A 152 -9.38 1.71 -2.24
N PHE A 153 -9.75 2.69 -1.44
CA PHE A 153 -9.03 3.95 -1.31
C PHE A 153 -8.30 3.98 0.02
N LEU A 154 -7.08 4.51 0.00
CA LEU A 154 -6.33 4.82 1.19
C LEU A 154 -6.41 6.33 1.43
N ASN A 155 -6.98 6.73 2.55
CA ASN A 155 -7.13 8.12 2.95
C ASN A 155 -6.39 8.37 4.28
N ARG A 156 -5.68 9.50 4.35
CA ARG A 156 -5.02 9.97 5.57
C ARG A 156 -5.40 11.44 5.78
N PRO A 157 -6.48 11.72 6.51
CA PRO A 157 -6.99 13.09 6.70
C PRO A 157 -5.95 14.04 7.30
N GLU A 158 -5.13 13.55 8.23
CA GLU A 158 -4.02 14.29 8.83
C GLU A 158 -3.03 14.83 7.79
N TYR A 159 -2.74 14.05 6.72
CA TYR A 159 -1.85 14.47 5.64
C TYR A 159 -2.33 15.74 4.94
N TYR A 160 -3.64 15.96 4.93
CA TYR A 160 -4.30 17.13 4.36
C TYR A 160 -4.57 18.24 5.38
N GLY A 161 -4.02 18.13 6.61
CA GLY A 161 -4.19 19.13 7.68
C GLY A 161 -5.54 19.07 8.39
N MET A 162 -6.27 17.96 8.27
CA MET A 162 -7.49 17.76 9.04
C MET A 162 -7.12 17.25 10.44
N GLU A 163 -7.53 17.95 11.49
CA GLU A 163 -7.17 17.61 12.86
C GLU A 163 -8.20 16.68 13.52
N LYS A 164 -9.48 16.88 13.22
CA LYS A 164 -10.60 16.16 13.85
C LYS A 164 -11.63 15.71 12.82
N ASP A 165 -12.31 14.62 13.14
CA ASP A 165 -13.48 14.17 12.39
C ASP A 165 -14.77 14.90 12.81
N GLU A 166 -15.91 14.56 12.17
CA GLU A 166 -17.22 15.13 12.46
C GLU A 166 -17.69 14.89 13.89
N ASN A 167 -17.16 13.87 14.57
CA ASN A 167 -17.46 13.53 15.96
C ASN A 167 -16.49 14.20 16.96
N GLY A 168 -15.49 14.96 16.47
CA GLY A 168 -14.46 15.58 17.29
C GLY A 168 -13.29 14.66 17.64
N GLU A 169 -13.23 13.44 17.08
CA GLU A 169 -12.10 12.52 17.27
C GLU A 169 -10.88 12.98 16.47
N SER A 170 -9.67 12.82 17.04
CA SER A 170 -8.42 13.18 16.36
C SER A 170 -8.13 12.28 15.16
N TRP A 171 -7.67 12.89 14.08
CA TRP A 171 -7.12 12.21 12.90
C TRP A 171 -5.62 11.93 13.01
N GLU A 172 -4.97 12.32 14.10
CA GLU A 172 -3.55 12.07 14.29
C GLU A 172 -3.24 10.58 14.28
N GLY A 173 -2.29 10.18 13.42
CA GLY A 173 -1.91 8.79 13.23
C GLY A 173 -3.02 7.87 12.71
N VAL A 174 -4.14 8.40 12.21
CA VAL A 174 -5.26 7.60 11.70
C VAL A 174 -5.26 7.60 10.18
N ALA A 175 -5.49 6.41 9.61
CA ALA A 175 -5.74 6.21 8.19
C ALA A 175 -7.05 5.46 7.98
N GLU A 176 -7.74 5.73 6.87
CA GLU A 176 -8.94 5.04 6.46
C GLU A 176 -8.65 4.16 5.24
N VAL A 177 -9.11 2.91 5.28
CA VAL A 177 -9.25 2.06 4.10
C VAL A 177 -10.73 2.06 3.72
N ILE A 178 -11.05 2.72 2.62
CA ILE A 178 -12.44 2.88 2.15
C ILE A 178 -12.68 1.90 1.01
N VAL A 179 -13.54 0.91 1.22
CA VAL A 179 -14.00 -0.01 0.16
C VAL A 179 -15.10 0.70 -0.61
N GLY A 180 -14.73 1.37 -1.71
CA GLY A 180 -15.65 2.11 -2.55
C GLY A 180 -16.47 1.26 -3.52
N LYS A 181 -15.95 0.06 -3.85
CA LYS A 181 -16.62 -0.94 -4.68
C LYS A 181 -16.26 -2.33 -4.24
N GLN A 182 -17.24 -3.21 -4.20
CA GLN A 182 -17.06 -4.65 -4.01
C GLN A 182 -18.16 -5.41 -4.75
N ARG A 183 -17.80 -6.30 -5.70
CA ARG A 183 -18.81 -7.03 -6.51
C ARG A 183 -19.62 -8.02 -5.71
N ASN A 184 -19.00 -8.69 -4.76
CA ASN A 184 -19.58 -9.82 -4.02
C ASN A 184 -19.76 -9.53 -2.53
N GLY A 185 -19.86 -8.26 -2.13
CA GLY A 185 -20.01 -7.88 -0.73
C GLY A 185 -20.34 -6.39 -0.56
N PRO A 186 -20.56 -5.97 0.68
CA PRO A 186 -20.86 -4.57 0.98
C PRO A 186 -19.64 -3.67 0.78
N THR A 187 -19.87 -2.40 0.52
CA THR A 187 -18.90 -1.33 0.68
C THR A 187 -18.82 -0.93 2.15
N GLY A 188 -17.74 -0.23 2.51
CA GLY A 188 -17.56 0.19 3.90
C GLY A 188 -16.22 0.86 4.12
N MET A 189 -15.87 1.07 5.37
CA MET A 189 -14.63 1.73 5.75
C MET A 189 -14.07 1.12 7.03
N VAL A 190 -12.74 1.03 7.10
CA VAL A 190 -12.00 0.57 8.27
C VAL A 190 -10.97 1.63 8.62
N LYS A 191 -10.95 2.06 9.88
CA LYS A 191 -9.90 2.92 10.42
C LYS A 191 -8.72 2.06 10.88
N LEU A 192 -7.50 2.47 10.52
CA LEU A 192 -6.23 1.86 10.91
C LEU A 192 -5.35 2.92 11.58
N ALA A 193 -4.44 2.50 12.43
CA ALA A 193 -3.34 3.35 12.87
C ALA A 193 -2.27 3.40 11.79
N PHE A 194 -1.70 4.58 11.54
CA PHE A 194 -0.53 4.77 10.68
C PHE A 194 0.63 5.34 11.48
N VAL A 195 1.61 4.51 11.76
CA VAL A 195 2.82 4.87 12.49
C VAL A 195 3.84 5.45 11.50
N LYS A 196 3.98 6.77 11.51
CA LYS A 196 4.80 7.53 10.53
C LYS A 196 6.27 7.13 10.57
N GLU A 197 6.82 6.93 11.76
CA GLU A 197 8.22 6.61 12.01
C GLU A 197 8.67 5.33 11.30
N TYR A 198 7.73 4.41 11.15
CA TYR A 198 7.99 3.10 10.54
C TYR A 198 7.31 2.92 9.19
N ALA A 199 6.51 3.92 8.74
CA ALA A 199 5.65 3.82 7.57
C ALA A 199 4.76 2.55 7.59
N ARG A 200 4.19 2.23 8.76
CA ARG A 200 3.47 0.99 9.03
C ARG A 200 2.00 1.25 9.36
N PHE A 201 1.13 0.41 8.83
CA PHE A 201 -0.26 0.33 9.26
C PHE A 201 -0.43 -0.73 10.34
N GLU A 202 -1.22 -0.41 11.36
CA GLU A 202 -1.54 -1.32 12.47
C GLU A 202 -3.04 -1.28 12.78
N ASN A 203 -3.50 -2.23 13.59
CA ASN A 203 -4.88 -2.20 14.09
C ASN A 203 -5.03 -1.01 15.06
N LEU A 204 -6.01 -0.13 14.81
CA LEU A 204 -6.22 1.08 15.61
C LEU A 204 -6.45 0.78 17.11
N ALA A 205 -7.20 -0.27 17.42
CA ALA A 205 -7.44 -0.66 18.82
C ALA A 205 -6.14 -1.06 19.54
N HIS A 206 -5.25 -1.76 18.83
CA HIS A 206 -3.98 -2.22 19.39
C HIS A 206 -2.97 -1.07 19.55
N ALA A 207 -2.94 -0.14 18.61
CA ALA A 207 -2.08 1.04 18.67
C ALA A 207 -2.45 1.94 19.85
N ARG A 208 -3.75 2.23 20.07
CA ARG A 208 -4.23 3.01 21.23
C ARG A 208 -3.88 2.37 22.56
N GLN A 209 -3.96 1.05 22.68
CA GLN A 209 -3.54 0.35 23.91
C GLN A 209 -2.04 0.51 24.19
N ILE A 210 -1.18 0.42 23.15
CA ILE A 210 0.27 0.60 23.33
C ILE A 210 0.59 2.03 23.77
N GLU A 211 -0.06 3.05 23.19
CA GLU A 211 0.12 4.44 23.58
C GLU A 211 -0.34 4.69 25.04
N GLU A 212 -1.46 4.09 25.44
CA GLU A 212 -1.97 4.18 26.81
C GLU A 212 -0.99 3.56 27.81
N PHE A 213 -0.43 2.38 27.52
CA PHE A 213 0.61 1.75 28.35
C PHE A 213 1.91 2.54 28.37
N ALA A 214 2.31 3.15 27.25
CA ALA A 214 3.53 3.97 27.18
C ALA A 214 3.40 5.31 27.91
N SER A 215 2.17 5.82 28.10
CA SER A 215 1.88 7.06 28.80
C SER A 215 1.70 6.89 30.33
N LEU A 216 1.65 5.65 30.83
CA LEU A 216 1.62 5.41 32.26
C LEU A 216 2.96 5.85 32.87
N PRO A 217 2.93 6.65 33.97
CA PRO A 217 4.17 7.02 34.65
C PRO A 217 4.88 5.75 35.14
N ALA A 218 6.20 5.69 34.88
CA ALA A 218 7.02 4.63 35.44
C ALA A 218 6.77 4.62 36.95
N GLU A 219 6.37 3.45 37.49
CA GLU A 219 6.28 3.30 38.95
C GLU A 219 7.65 3.71 39.52
N GLU A 220 7.68 4.84 40.24
CA GLU A 220 8.84 5.20 41.01
C GLU A 220 9.07 4.06 42.02
N ASP A 221 10.26 3.45 41.96
CA ASP A 221 10.71 2.47 42.89
C ASP A 221 10.45 2.99 44.33
N ILE A 222 9.42 2.46 44.96
CA ILE A 222 9.20 2.69 46.39
C ILE A 222 10.22 1.80 47.13
N ILE A 223 11.30 2.47 47.56
CA ILE A 223 12.32 1.92 48.45
C ILE A 223 11.72 1.75 49.85
#